data_430522eee15e4587ab8072fa88fea54a
#
_entry.id   430522eee15e4587ab8072fa88fea54a
#
_cell.length_a   1.000
_cell.length_b   1.000
_cell.length_c   1.000
_cell.angle_alpha   90.00
_cell.angle_beta   90.00
_cell.angle_gamma   90.00
#
_symmetry.space_group_name_H-M   'P 1'
#
loop_
_entity.id
_entity.type
_entity.pdbx_description
1 polymer ?
#
loop_
_entity_poly.entity_id
_entity_poly.type
_entity_poly.pdbx_seq_one_letter_code
_entity_poly.pdbx_strand_id
1 'polypeptide(L)'
;MRRLDNPTVIGFLTGVDRQPAIILFDAMCVLCSANAQFVLRHDRRRRFRLASMQSEVGAELFSRHGIDASDPDTILVVDGDRVLRDSDAVLAIYSALGWPWRAARWFRAVPRAVRDPLYRLVARNRYRLFGRRETCWVPSPADRDRVL
;
A
#
# COMPACT_ATOMS: atom_id res chain seq x y z
N MET A 1 -14.73 21.06 8.92
CA MET A 1 -14.24 21.87 8.24
C MET A 1 -12.91 22.03 8.43
N ARG A 2 -12.11 21.34 8.49
CA ARG A 2 -10.89 21.38 8.78
C ARG A 2 -10.04 21.49 7.83
N ARG A 3 -10.25 21.70 6.83
CA ARG A 3 -9.67 21.32 5.97
C ARG A 3 -9.08 21.97 4.96
N LEU A 4 -9.44 22.96 4.51
CA LEU A 4 -8.81 23.79 3.47
C LEU A 4 -7.44 24.33 3.92
N ASP A 5 -7.21 24.29 5.23
CA ASP A 5 -5.94 24.75 5.80
C ASP A 5 -4.91 23.64 5.97
N ASN A 6 -5.27 22.43 5.60
CA ASN A 6 -4.32 21.32 5.70
C ASN A 6 -3.36 21.37 4.51
N PRO A 7 -2.06 21.51 4.76
CA PRO A 7 -1.06 21.58 3.68
C PRO A 7 -1.12 20.38 2.73
N THR A 8 -1.56 19.23 3.23
CA THR A 8 -1.75 18.04 2.39
C THR A 8 -2.84 18.24 1.35
N VAL A 9 -3.94 18.90 1.73
CA VAL A 9 -5.05 19.19 0.83
C VAL A 9 -4.63 20.22 -0.22
N ILE A 10 -3.92 21.25 0.21
CA ILE A 10 -3.43 22.30 -0.67
C ILE A 10 -2.44 21.71 -1.69
N GLY A 11 -1.50 20.88 -1.22
CA GLY A 11 -0.56 20.20 -2.10
C GLY A 11 -1.26 19.31 -3.11
N PHE A 12 -2.36 18.66 -2.73
CA PHE A 12 -3.16 17.84 -3.63
C PHE A 12 -3.80 18.69 -4.74
N LEU A 13 -4.32 19.86 -4.38
CA LEU A 13 -4.99 20.75 -5.35
C LEU A 13 -4.00 21.44 -6.29
N THR A 14 -2.82 21.80 -5.79
CA THR A 14 -1.84 22.51 -6.60
C THR A 14 -0.86 21.59 -7.34
N GLY A 15 -0.83 20.33 -6.98
CA GLY A 15 0.10 19.37 -7.59
C GLY A 15 1.56 19.63 -7.28
N VAL A 16 1.87 20.61 -6.43
CA VAL A 16 3.24 21.06 -6.22
C VAL A 16 3.95 20.34 -5.07
N ASP A 17 3.21 19.84 -4.09
CA ASP A 17 3.86 19.27 -2.90
C ASP A 17 3.08 18.05 -2.37
N ARG A 18 2.81 17.14 -3.25
CA ARG A 18 2.05 15.96 -2.86
C ARG A 18 2.92 15.03 -2.03
N GLN A 19 2.53 14.87 -0.77
CA GLN A 19 3.19 13.90 0.09
C GLN A 19 3.02 12.49 -0.49
N PRO A 20 4.07 11.65 -0.44
CA PRO A 20 3.95 10.29 -0.91
C PRO A 20 2.85 9.54 -0.17
N ALA A 21 2.09 8.74 -0.91
CA ALA A 21 1.13 7.82 -0.30
C ALA A 21 1.87 6.73 0.48
N ILE A 22 1.25 6.23 1.53
CA ILE A 22 1.85 5.20 2.38
C ILE A 22 1.19 3.85 2.07
N ILE A 23 2.00 2.87 1.71
CA ILE A 23 1.57 1.49 1.52
C ILE A 23 1.82 0.74 2.83
N LEU A 24 0.73 0.25 3.43
CA LEU A 24 0.82 -0.60 4.62
C LEU A 24 0.81 -2.05 4.19
N PHE A 25 1.81 -2.80 4.58
CA PHE A 25 2.00 -4.18 4.17
C PHE A 25 2.43 -5.08 5.32
N ASP A 26 2.26 -6.39 5.15
CA ASP A 26 2.67 -7.39 6.12
C ASP A 26 4.13 -7.82 5.83
N ALA A 27 5.06 -7.38 6.67
CA ALA A 27 6.47 -7.70 6.51
C ALA A 27 6.83 -9.16 6.82
N MET A 28 5.92 -9.90 7.42
CA MET A 28 6.10 -11.34 7.68
C MET A 28 5.64 -12.20 6.49
N CYS A 29 4.90 -11.64 5.56
CA CYS A 29 4.39 -12.32 4.39
C CYS A 29 5.42 -12.28 3.26
N VAL A 30 5.76 -13.43 2.70
CA VAL A 30 6.71 -13.52 1.58
C VAL A 30 6.19 -12.76 0.36
N LEU A 31 4.92 -12.96 0.00
CA LEU A 31 4.29 -12.26 -1.12
C LEU A 31 4.28 -10.74 -0.92
N CYS A 32 3.87 -10.30 0.27
CA CYS A 32 3.77 -8.87 0.58
C CYS A 32 5.14 -8.20 0.58
N SER A 33 6.16 -8.87 1.12
CA SER A 33 7.53 -8.36 1.12
C SER A 33 8.12 -8.30 -0.29
N ALA A 34 7.84 -9.30 -1.12
CA ALA A 34 8.25 -9.29 -2.52
C ALA A 34 7.59 -8.15 -3.28
N ASN A 35 6.31 -7.90 -3.03
CA ASN A 35 5.58 -6.79 -3.63
C ASN A 35 6.15 -5.43 -3.18
N ALA A 36 6.49 -5.30 -1.90
CA ALA A 36 7.12 -4.09 -1.38
C ALA A 36 8.45 -3.80 -2.09
N GLN A 37 9.29 -4.80 -2.26
CA GLN A 37 10.54 -4.67 -3.00
C GLN A 37 10.32 -4.31 -4.46
N PHE A 38 9.31 -4.91 -5.08
CA PHE A 38 8.94 -4.61 -6.47
C PHE A 38 8.54 -3.14 -6.62
N VAL A 39 7.72 -2.63 -5.71
CA VAL A 39 7.29 -1.22 -5.72
C VAL A 39 8.51 -0.31 -5.57
N LEU A 40 9.40 -0.59 -4.62
CA LEU A 40 10.61 0.23 -4.41
C LEU A 40 11.48 0.31 -5.66
N ARG A 41 11.58 -0.79 -6.42
CA ARG A 41 12.38 -0.82 -7.66
C ARG A 41 11.74 -0.04 -8.80
N HIS A 42 10.41 -0.06 -8.90
CA HIS A 42 9.70 0.47 -10.07
C HIS A 42 9.08 1.84 -9.83
N ASP A 43 8.97 2.28 -8.59
CA ASP A 43 8.46 3.60 -8.25
C ASP A 43 9.55 4.68 -8.41
N ARG A 44 9.92 4.95 -9.65
CA ARG A 44 10.97 5.91 -9.97
C ARG A 44 10.66 7.33 -9.54
N ARG A 45 9.37 7.65 -9.44
CA ARG A 45 8.92 9.00 -9.06
C ARG A 45 8.75 9.15 -7.55
N ARG A 46 9.08 8.12 -6.78
CA ARG A 46 8.96 8.11 -5.32
C ARG A 46 7.58 8.54 -4.82
N ARG A 47 6.56 8.03 -5.47
CA ARG A 47 5.16 8.32 -5.10
C ARG A 47 4.72 7.62 -3.84
N PHE A 48 5.41 6.57 -3.44
CA PHE A 48 5.03 5.75 -2.31
C PHE A 48 6.12 5.68 -1.25
N ARG A 49 5.69 5.66 0.00
CA ARG A 49 6.47 5.22 1.14
C ARG A 49 5.83 3.94 1.67
N LEU A 50 6.61 3.15 2.36
CA LEU A 50 6.15 1.86 2.88
C LEU A 50 6.14 1.89 4.40
N ALA A 51 5.15 1.23 5.00
CA ALA A 51 5.10 1.02 6.43
C ALA A 51 4.68 -0.42 6.69
N SER A 52 5.43 -1.11 7.54
CA SER A 52 5.07 -2.46 7.96
C SER A 52 3.94 -2.40 8.97
N MET A 53 2.99 -3.32 8.87
CA MET A 53 1.93 -3.49 9.87
C MET A 53 2.50 -3.80 11.25
N GLN A 54 3.70 -4.37 11.31
CA GLN A 54 4.39 -4.70 12.55
C GLN A 54 5.14 -3.53 13.17
N SER A 55 5.26 -2.40 12.48
CA SER A 55 5.89 -1.19 13.02
C SER A 55 4.91 -0.36 13.83
N GLU A 56 5.43 0.53 14.68
CA GLU A 56 4.59 1.46 15.44
C GLU A 56 3.81 2.39 14.51
N VAL A 57 4.44 2.88 13.45
CA VAL A 57 3.81 3.76 12.47
C VAL A 57 2.66 3.04 11.77
N GLY A 58 2.89 1.78 11.36
CA GLY A 58 1.87 0.98 10.71
C GLY A 58 0.69 0.70 11.64
N ALA A 59 0.95 0.31 12.88
CA ALA A 59 -0.09 0.06 13.87
C ALA A 59 -0.92 1.33 14.16
N GLU A 60 -0.27 2.48 14.26
CA GLU A 60 -0.94 3.76 14.45
C GLU A 60 -1.85 4.11 13.28
N LEU A 61 -1.39 3.91 12.05
CA LEU A 61 -2.18 4.18 10.86
C LEU A 61 -3.41 3.27 10.76
N PHE A 62 -3.26 1.99 11.09
CA PHE A 62 -4.40 1.07 11.17
C PHE A 62 -5.43 1.55 12.18
N SER A 63 -4.97 1.90 13.38
CA SER A 63 -5.83 2.40 14.45
C SER A 63 -6.54 3.70 14.04
N ARG A 64 -5.81 4.62 13.45
CA ARG A 64 -6.35 5.93 13.03
C ARG A 64 -7.47 5.78 12.00
N HIS A 65 -7.40 4.78 11.14
CA HIS A 65 -8.40 4.54 10.11
C HIS A 65 -9.44 3.48 10.52
N GLY A 66 -9.44 3.07 11.78
CA GLY A 66 -10.45 2.15 12.31
C GLY A 66 -10.32 0.71 11.78
N ILE A 67 -9.12 0.30 11.40
CA ILE A 67 -8.87 -1.01 10.85
C ILE A 67 -8.13 -1.86 11.89
N ASP A 68 -8.55 -3.12 12.01
CA ASP A 68 -7.94 -4.02 12.97
C ASP A 68 -6.60 -4.52 12.45
N ALA A 69 -5.53 -4.11 13.10
CA ALA A 69 -4.17 -4.55 12.76
C ALA A 69 -3.91 -6.03 13.07
N SER A 70 -4.78 -6.67 13.86
CA SER A 70 -4.66 -8.11 14.15
C SER A 70 -5.19 -8.99 13.02
N ASP A 71 -5.95 -8.41 12.09
CA ASP A 71 -6.47 -9.11 10.93
C ASP A 71 -5.90 -8.51 9.63
N PRO A 72 -4.63 -8.81 9.30
CA PRO A 72 -3.94 -8.19 8.18
C PRO A 72 -4.29 -8.82 6.84
N ASP A 73 -5.57 -9.05 6.58
CA ASP A 73 -6.01 -9.68 5.33
C ASP A 73 -6.00 -8.74 4.13
N THR A 74 -5.56 -7.52 4.29
CA THR A 74 -5.56 -6.54 3.20
C THR A 74 -4.31 -5.68 3.21
N ILE A 75 -3.91 -5.27 2.01
CA ILE A 75 -2.93 -4.20 1.84
C ILE A 75 -3.69 -2.88 1.84
N LEU A 76 -3.12 -1.87 2.46
CA LEU A 76 -3.72 -0.54 2.51
C LEU A 76 -2.83 0.48 1.82
N VAL A 77 -3.46 1.42 1.14
CA VAL A 77 -2.80 2.62 0.62
C VAL A 77 -3.46 3.82 1.27
N VAL A 78 -2.68 4.58 2.02
CA VAL A 78 -3.12 5.81 2.68
C VAL A 78 -2.58 7.00 1.90
N ASP A 79 -3.48 7.75 1.28
CA ASP A 79 -3.13 8.93 0.49
C ASP A 79 -3.88 10.12 1.09
N GLY A 80 -3.26 10.81 2.03
CA GLY A 80 -3.91 11.88 2.79
C GLY A 80 -5.06 11.32 3.62
N ASP A 81 -6.27 11.79 3.35
CA ASP A 81 -7.48 11.31 4.01
C ASP A 81 -8.13 10.12 3.31
N ARG A 82 -7.60 9.72 2.16
CA ARG A 82 -8.13 8.58 1.42
C ARG A 82 -7.45 7.31 1.82
N VAL A 83 -8.22 6.27 2.02
CA VAL A 83 -7.72 4.93 2.28
C VAL A 83 -8.27 3.98 1.22
N LEU A 84 -7.36 3.31 0.51
CA LEU A 84 -7.72 2.27 -0.44
C LEU A 84 -7.33 0.92 0.15
N ARG A 85 -8.14 -0.09 -0.12
CA ARG A 85 -7.94 -1.43 0.41
C ARG A 85 -8.26 -2.49 -0.64
N ASP A 86 -7.86 -3.71 -0.36
CA ASP A 86 -8.13 -4.87 -1.22
C ASP A 86 -7.63 -4.64 -2.66
N SER A 87 -8.44 -4.99 -3.65
CA SER A 87 -8.06 -4.86 -5.06
C SER A 87 -7.88 -3.41 -5.51
N ASP A 88 -8.61 -2.46 -4.92
CA ASP A 88 -8.45 -1.03 -5.25
C ASP A 88 -7.05 -0.53 -4.86
N ALA A 89 -6.53 -0.97 -3.72
CA ALA A 89 -5.18 -0.62 -3.29
C ALA A 89 -4.13 -1.15 -4.28
N VAL A 90 -4.26 -2.41 -4.69
CA VAL A 90 -3.36 -3.04 -5.65
C VAL A 90 -3.38 -2.30 -6.99
N LEU A 91 -4.57 -2.01 -7.51
CA LEU A 91 -4.71 -1.29 -8.78
C LEU A 91 -4.13 0.13 -8.72
N ALA A 92 -4.32 0.81 -7.59
CA ALA A 92 -3.75 2.16 -7.40
C ALA A 92 -2.22 2.13 -7.41
N ILE A 93 -1.63 1.15 -6.75
CA ILE A 93 -0.17 0.99 -6.72
C ILE A 93 0.38 0.75 -8.12
N TYR A 94 -0.09 -0.28 -8.80
CA TYR A 94 0.45 -0.64 -10.11
C TYR A 94 0.16 0.41 -11.17
N SER A 95 -1.01 1.04 -11.12
CA SER A 95 -1.34 2.12 -12.06
C SER A 95 -0.39 3.32 -11.95
N ALA A 96 0.24 3.51 -10.80
CA ALA A 96 1.16 4.62 -10.56
C ALA A 96 2.62 4.30 -10.91
N LEU A 97 2.96 3.05 -11.20
CA LEU A 97 4.35 2.64 -11.43
C LEU A 97 4.89 2.91 -12.85
N GLY A 98 4.06 3.37 -13.77
CA GLY A 98 4.47 3.58 -15.16
C GLY A 98 4.30 2.34 -16.02
N TRP A 99 4.72 2.39 -17.27
CA TRP A 99 4.60 1.27 -18.21
C TRP A 99 5.61 0.16 -17.91
N PRO A 100 5.23 -1.11 -18.08
CA PRO A 100 3.91 -1.62 -18.51
C PRO A 100 2.89 -1.76 -17.38
N TRP A 101 3.27 -1.55 -16.13
CA TRP A 101 2.46 -1.78 -14.94
C TRP A 101 1.22 -0.89 -14.89
N ARG A 102 1.32 0.27 -15.48
CA ARG A 102 0.22 1.22 -15.62
C ARG A 102 -0.99 0.64 -16.31
N ALA A 103 -0.82 -0.39 -17.13
CA ALA A 103 -1.94 -1.08 -17.77
C ALA A 103 -2.88 -1.76 -16.77
N ALA A 104 -2.45 -1.98 -15.52
CA ALA A 104 -3.30 -2.52 -14.46
C ALA A 104 -4.56 -1.70 -14.23
N ARG A 105 -4.54 -0.40 -14.54
CA ARG A 105 -5.73 0.46 -14.42
C ARG A 105 -6.93 -0.05 -15.21
N TRP A 106 -6.70 -0.84 -16.25
CA TRP A 106 -7.76 -1.39 -17.10
C TRP A 106 -8.59 -2.44 -16.35
N PHE A 107 -8.01 -3.06 -15.32
CA PHE A 107 -8.75 -3.99 -14.46
C PHE A 107 -9.81 -3.29 -13.61
N ARG A 108 -9.84 -1.97 -13.57
CA ARG A 108 -10.93 -1.24 -12.93
C ARG A 108 -12.27 -1.45 -13.63
N ALA A 109 -12.25 -1.86 -14.90
CA ALA A 109 -13.45 -2.24 -15.63
C ALA A 109 -14.12 -3.50 -15.04
N VAL A 110 -13.34 -4.34 -14.36
CA VAL A 110 -13.88 -5.50 -13.65
C VAL A 110 -14.57 -5.03 -12.37
N PRO A 111 -15.85 -5.40 -12.12
CA PRO A 111 -16.55 -4.98 -10.91
C PRO A 111 -15.88 -5.44 -9.63
N ARG A 112 -15.96 -4.63 -8.59
CA ARG A 112 -15.43 -4.99 -7.26
C ARG A 112 -16.02 -6.29 -6.73
N ALA A 113 -17.26 -6.56 -7.04
CA ALA A 113 -17.94 -7.80 -6.64
C ALA A 113 -17.20 -9.07 -7.13
N VAL A 114 -16.41 -8.95 -8.22
CA VAL A 114 -15.61 -10.03 -8.74
C VAL A 114 -14.16 -9.92 -8.24
N ARG A 115 -13.58 -8.72 -8.25
CA ARG A 115 -12.19 -8.49 -7.88
C ARG A 115 -11.89 -8.76 -6.41
N ASP A 116 -12.70 -8.23 -5.53
CA ASP A 116 -12.43 -8.29 -4.09
C ASP A 116 -12.52 -9.71 -3.52
N PRO A 117 -13.50 -10.55 -3.90
CA PRO A 117 -13.49 -11.95 -3.47
C PRO A 117 -12.25 -12.71 -3.90
N LEU A 118 -11.78 -12.50 -5.13
CA LEU A 118 -10.56 -13.12 -5.63
C LEU A 118 -9.33 -12.62 -4.86
N TYR A 119 -9.26 -11.33 -4.61
CA TYR A 119 -8.19 -10.74 -3.82
C TYR A 119 -8.16 -11.34 -2.40
N ARG A 120 -9.31 -11.41 -1.75
CA ARG A 120 -9.41 -11.96 -0.39
C ARG A 120 -9.07 -13.44 -0.33
N LEU A 121 -9.42 -14.18 -1.37
CA LEU A 121 -9.06 -15.60 -1.46
C LEU A 121 -7.54 -15.76 -1.43
N VAL A 122 -6.82 -14.98 -2.23
CA VAL A 122 -5.36 -14.99 -2.26
C VAL A 122 -4.79 -14.46 -0.94
N ALA A 123 -5.34 -13.36 -0.42
CA ALA A 123 -4.86 -12.73 0.81
C ALA A 123 -4.98 -13.66 2.02
N ARG A 124 -6.09 -14.36 2.15
CA ARG A 124 -6.30 -15.32 3.26
C ARG A 124 -5.38 -16.52 3.18
N ASN A 125 -4.99 -16.90 1.98
CA ASN A 125 -4.15 -18.08 1.75
C ASN A 125 -2.69 -17.71 1.47
N ARG A 126 -2.30 -16.44 1.63
CA ARG A 126 -0.97 -15.97 1.23
C ARG A 126 0.16 -16.68 1.98
N TYR A 127 -0.01 -16.98 3.25
CA TYR A 127 1.00 -17.72 4.00
C TYR A 127 1.10 -19.17 3.54
N ARG A 128 -0.03 -19.75 3.17
CA ARG A 128 -0.10 -21.13 2.70
C ARG A 128 0.46 -21.27 1.29
N LEU A 129 0.19 -20.29 0.42
CA LEU A 129 0.61 -20.33 -0.98
C LEU A 129 2.04 -19.85 -1.18
N PHE A 130 2.45 -18.80 -0.46
CA PHE A 130 3.73 -18.14 -0.68
C PHE A 130 4.68 -18.27 0.51
N GLY A 131 4.18 -18.63 1.67
CA GLY A 131 4.96 -18.82 2.88
C GLY A 131 5.00 -17.59 3.78
N ARG A 132 5.49 -17.82 4.99
CA ARG A 132 5.69 -16.81 6.01
C ARG A 132 7.16 -16.69 6.33
N ARG A 133 7.63 -15.47 6.48
CA ARG A 133 9.03 -15.23 6.88
C ARG A 133 9.20 -15.51 8.38
N GLU A 134 10.38 -15.98 8.76
CA GLU A 134 10.72 -16.17 10.17
C GLU A 134 11.01 -14.84 10.86
N THR A 135 11.49 -13.85 10.08
CA THR A 135 11.79 -12.50 10.57
C THR A 135 11.14 -11.47 9.66
N CYS A 136 10.83 -10.28 10.21
CA CYS A 136 10.30 -9.20 9.40
C CYS A 136 11.29 -8.80 8.31
N TRP A 137 10.76 -8.50 7.14
CA TRP A 137 11.57 -7.95 6.05
C TRP A 137 12.12 -6.58 6.45
N VAL A 138 13.39 -6.36 6.14
CA VAL A 138 14.08 -5.11 6.41
C VAL A 138 14.54 -4.51 5.08
N PRO A 139 14.34 -3.20 4.86
CA PRO A 139 14.75 -2.57 3.62
C PRO A 139 16.28 -2.51 3.49
N SER A 140 16.76 -2.44 2.23
CA SER A 140 18.16 -2.17 1.97
C SER A 140 18.55 -0.77 2.46
N PRO A 141 19.84 -0.50 2.72
CA PRO A 141 20.27 0.84 3.13
C PRO A 141 19.84 1.96 2.16
N ALA A 142 19.74 1.65 0.87
CA ALA A 142 19.31 2.61 -0.15
C ALA A 142 17.82 2.99 -0.04
N ASP A 143 17.00 2.13 0.56
CA ASP A 143 15.56 2.32 0.65
C ASP A 143 15.06 2.70 2.03
N ARG A 144 15.94 2.83 3.01
CA ARG A 144 15.56 3.10 4.41
C ARG A 144 14.78 4.39 4.58
N ASP A 145 15.06 5.39 3.76
CA ASP A 145 14.35 6.67 3.81
C ASP A 145 12.90 6.57 3.32
N ARG A 146 12.56 5.48 2.64
CA ARG A 146 11.23 5.26 2.09
C ARG A 146 10.38 4.30 2.92
N VAL A 147 10.96 3.65 3.90
CA VAL A 147 10.27 2.69 4.77
C VAL A 147 10.16 3.28 6.17
N LEU A 148 8.93 3.41 6.63
CA LEU A 148 8.60 3.99 7.94
C LEU A 148 8.64 2.96 9.05
#